data_23e9ea4b1a630aad9fe1f042d5c343a8
#
_entry.id   23e9ea4b1a630aad9fe1f042d5c343a8
#
_cell.length_a   1.000
_cell.length_b   1.000
_cell.length_c   1.000
_cell.angle_alpha   90.00
_cell.angle_beta   90.00
_cell.angle_gamma   90.00
#
_symmetry.space_group_name_H-M   'P 1'
#
loop_
_entity.id
_entity.type
_entity.pdbx_description
1 polymer ?
#
loop_
_entity_poly.entity_id
_entity_poly.type
_entity_poly.pdbx_seq_one_letter_code
_entity_poly.pdbx_strand_id
1 'polypeptide(L)'
;MSTAVPIATDPAPVVARKPADAGSAFPELGEAADRGSLTVADRVVERVAGYAVTLVDGASAAPRRVLGVTVGGNADDREASVDARVDGQVATVEASVAIGWPASVPTVAARLREQVREDVERITGVRVAHVDIDVVSLSAPTSKRRRVQ
;
A
#
# COMPACT_ATOMS: atom_id res chain seq x y z
N MET A 1 76.76 25.07 28.05
CA MET A 1 75.85 24.84 29.20
C MET A 1 74.52 25.36 28.80
N SER A 2 73.67 24.53 28.28
CA SER A 2 72.41 24.90 27.71
C SER A 2 71.35 24.18 28.42
N THR A 3 70.52 24.83 29.18
CA THR A 3 69.39 24.26 29.95
C THR A 3 68.20 24.31 29.07
N ALA A 4 67.79 23.14 28.56
CA ALA A 4 66.53 22.98 27.85
C ALA A 4 65.39 22.87 28.85
N VAL A 5 64.45 23.75 28.76
CA VAL A 5 63.19 23.72 29.49
C VAL A 5 62.18 22.87 28.69
N PRO A 6 61.59 21.83 29.23
CA PRO A 6 60.52 21.12 28.53
C PRO A 6 59.21 21.90 28.68
N ILE A 7 58.65 22.28 27.54
CA ILE A 7 57.28 22.84 27.48
C ILE A 7 56.34 21.66 27.62
N ALA A 8 55.71 21.54 28.77
CA ALA A 8 54.58 20.67 28.96
C ALA A 8 53.35 21.28 28.26
N THR A 9 53.02 20.73 27.10
CA THR A 9 51.75 21.01 26.46
C THR A 9 50.72 20.14 27.10
N ASP A 10 49.96 20.70 28.01
CA ASP A 10 48.80 20.11 28.60
C ASP A 10 47.67 20.12 27.54
N PRO A 11 47.16 18.96 27.07
CA PRO A 11 46.00 18.96 26.20
C PRO A 11 44.78 19.29 27.06
N ALA A 12 44.20 20.44 26.82
CA ALA A 12 42.93 20.81 27.42
C ALA A 12 41.87 19.71 27.20
N PRO A 13 41.05 19.42 28.20
CA PRO A 13 40.02 18.42 28.05
C PRO A 13 39.04 18.90 26.97
N VAL A 14 38.91 18.10 25.92
CA VAL A 14 37.84 18.23 24.95
C VAL A 14 36.56 17.97 25.69
N VAL A 15 35.88 19.03 26.13
CA VAL A 15 34.54 18.95 26.63
C VAL A 15 33.71 18.46 25.46
N ALA A 16 33.35 17.19 25.49
CA ALA A 16 32.32 16.62 24.61
C ALA A 16 31.08 17.49 24.78
N ARG A 17 30.84 18.35 23.82
CA ARG A 17 29.54 19.02 23.69
C ARG A 17 28.52 17.91 23.49
N LYS A 18 27.78 17.59 24.55
CA LYS A 18 26.51 16.92 24.48
C LYS A 18 25.75 17.59 23.32
N PRO A 19 25.25 16.82 22.32
CA PRO A 19 24.40 17.42 21.31
C PRO A 19 23.26 18.11 22.06
N ALA A 20 23.15 19.40 21.83
CA ALA A 20 22.04 20.18 22.36
C ALA A 20 20.78 19.43 21.89
N ASP A 21 19.93 19.09 22.88
CA ASP A 21 18.56 18.76 22.64
C ASP A 21 18.04 19.73 21.57
N ALA A 22 17.96 19.26 20.33
CA ALA A 22 17.06 19.85 19.38
C ALA A 22 15.68 19.52 19.95
N GLY A 23 15.23 20.40 20.84
CA GLY A 23 13.89 20.34 21.38
C GLY A 23 12.97 20.12 20.20
N SER A 24 12.26 18.98 20.20
CA SER A 24 11.31 18.67 19.18
C SER A 24 10.35 19.85 19.11
N ALA A 25 10.45 20.62 18.04
CA ALA A 25 9.59 21.78 17.79
C ALA A 25 8.15 21.34 17.44
N PHE A 26 7.85 20.07 17.65
CA PHE A 26 6.50 19.57 17.56
C PHE A 26 5.86 19.69 18.94
N PRO A 27 4.72 20.38 19.06
CA PRO A 27 3.95 20.35 20.31
C PRO A 27 3.76 18.88 20.65
N GLU A 28 4.08 18.51 21.90
CA GLU A 28 3.80 17.18 22.39
C GLU A 28 2.33 16.88 22.09
N LEU A 29 2.11 16.05 21.08
CA LEU A 29 0.80 15.54 20.79
C LEU A 29 0.41 14.75 22.03
N GLY A 30 -0.58 15.23 22.78
CA GLY A 30 -1.07 14.60 23.99
C GLY A 30 -1.23 13.10 23.83
N GLU A 31 -1.32 12.37 24.90
CA GLU A 31 -1.41 10.90 24.88
C GLU A 31 -2.39 10.42 23.82
N ALA A 32 -2.14 9.28 23.24
CA ALA A 32 -2.95 8.73 22.12
C ALA A 32 -4.45 8.66 22.50
N ALA A 33 -4.76 8.48 23.78
CA ALA A 33 -6.12 8.48 24.31
C ALA A 33 -6.84 9.83 24.17
N ASP A 34 -6.10 10.95 24.22
CA ASP A 34 -6.67 12.30 24.15
C ASP A 34 -6.94 12.78 22.73
N ARG A 35 -6.43 12.05 21.71
CA ARG A 35 -6.54 12.42 20.30
C ARG A 35 -7.80 11.90 19.62
N GLY A 36 -8.65 11.19 20.35
CA GLY A 36 -9.85 10.56 19.83
C GLY A 36 -9.57 9.19 19.17
N SER A 37 -10.59 8.60 18.56
CA SER A 37 -10.53 7.29 17.89
C SER A 37 -10.54 7.44 16.39
N LEU A 38 -9.76 6.60 15.69
CA LEU A 38 -9.82 6.46 14.24
C LEU A 38 -10.47 5.11 13.89
N THR A 39 -11.54 5.17 13.13
CA THR A 39 -12.21 3.97 12.61
C THR A 39 -12.16 4.02 11.08
N VAL A 40 -11.68 2.95 10.47
CA VAL A 40 -11.64 2.80 9.02
C VAL A 40 -12.83 1.97 8.58
N ALA A 41 -13.67 2.51 7.70
CA ALA A 41 -14.82 1.79 7.16
C ALA A 41 -14.39 0.79 6.08
N ASP A 42 -15.17 -0.30 5.92
CA ASP A 42 -14.96 -1.35 4.91
C ASP A 42 -14.74 -0.75 3.52
N ARG A 43 -15.59 0.21 3.14
CA ARG A 43 -15.53 0.89 1.84
C ARG A 43 -14.20 1.60 1.55
N VAL A 44 -13.49 2.05 2.56
CA VAL A 44 -12.16 2.66 2.38
C VAL A 44 -11.15 1.58 1.97
N VAL A 45 -11.19 0.44 2.64
CA VAL A 45 -10.33 -0.71 2.31
C VAL A 45 -10.67 -1.27 0.92
N GLU A 46 -11.96 -1.39 0.58
CA GLU A 46 -12.42 -1.79 -0.75
C GLU A 46 -11.83 -0.91 -1.86
N ARG A 47 -11.88 0.42 -1.69
CA ARG A 47 -11.33 1.36 -2.65
C ARG A 47 -9.83 1.27 -2.81
N VAL A 48 -9.11 1.20 -1.71
CA VAL A 48 -7.64 1.06 -1.73
C VAL A 48 -7.24 -0.26 -2.39
N ALA A 49 -7.89 -1.36 -2.01
CA ALA A 49 -7.62 -2.67 -2.59
C ALA A 49 -8.00 -2.72 -4.09
N GLY A 50 -9.12 -2.12 -4.47
CA GLY A 50 -9.53 -2.00 -5.88
C GLY A 50 -8.50 -1.24 -6.71
N TYR A 51 -7.95 -0.15 -6.18
CA TYR A 51 -6.87 0.58 -6.83
C TYR A 51 -5.59 -0.26 -6.93
N ALA A 52 -5.21 -0.97 -5.86
CA ALA A 52 -4.03 -1.83 -5.83
C ALA A 52 -4.07 -2.90 -6.92
N VAL A 53 -5.26 -3.46 -7.22
CA VAL A 53 -5.44 -4.42 -8.31
C VAL A 53 -5.05 -3.81 -9.67
N THR A 54 -5.34 -2.53 -9.90
CA THR A 54 -5.02 -1.86 -11.17
C THR A 54 -3.53 -1.62 -11.39
N LEU A 55 -2.73 -1.68 -10.31
CA LEU A 55 -1.27 -1.49 -10.38
C LEU A 55 -0.51 -2.76 -10.75
N VAL A 56 -1.17 -3.91 -10.72
CA VAL A 56 -0.52 -5.19 -11.01
C VAL A 56 -0.64 -5.54 -12.49
N ASP A 57 0.50 -5.67 -13.15
CA ASP A 57 0.55 -6.09 -14.54
C ASP A 57 -0.08 -7.47 -14.73
N GLY A 58 -0.94 -7.58 -15.73
CA GLY A 58 -1.64 -8.82 -16.07
C GLY A 58 -2.96 -9.01 -15.30
N ALA A 59 -3.26 -8.15 -14.34
CA ALA A 59 -4.56 -8.10 -13.69
C ALA A 59 -5.41 -6.95 -14.24
N SER A 60 -6.70 -7.14 -14.28
CA SER A 60 -7.67 -6.10 -14.62
C SER A 60 -8.96 -6.28 -13.82
N ALA A 61 -9.70 -5.19 -13.69
CA ALA A 61 -11.01 -5.25 -13.05
C ALA A 61 -11.92 -6.22 -13.79
N ALA A 62 -12.55 -7.11 -13.06
CA ALA A 62 -13.61 -7.93 -13.62
C ALA A 62 -14.89 -7.09 -13.78
N PRO A 63 -15.62 -7.20 -14.88
CA PRO A 63 -16.88 -6.51 -15.02
C PRO A 63 -17.87 -7.00 -13.95
N ARG A 64 -18.46 -6.09 -13.18
CA ARG A 64 -19.52 -6.43 -12.24
C ARG A 64 -20.72 -6.99 -12.99
N ARG A 65 -21.05 -8.24 -12.74
CA ARG A 65 -22.29 -8.85 -13.21
C ARG A 65 -23.29 -8.89 -12.07
N VAL A 66 -24.31 -8.08 -12.16
CA VAL A 66 -25.47 -8.16 -11.28
C VAL A 66 -26.59 -8.84 -12.05
N LEU A 67 -27.04 -10.00 -11.59
CA LEU A 67 -28.13 -10.79 -12.21
C LEU A 67 -27.93 -11.09 -13.71
N GLY A 68 -26.69 -11.37 -14.13
CA GLY A 68 -26.38 -11.69 -15.53
C GLY A 68 -26.27 -10.50 -16.47
N VAL A 69 -26.49 -9.28 -15.98
CA VAL A 69 -26.32 -8.04 -16.73
C VAL A 69 -25.00 -7.39 -16.35
N THR A 70 -24.18 -7.06 -17.34
CA THR A 70 -22.96 -6.27 -17.12
C THR A 70 -23.37 -4.85 -16.77
N VAL A 71 -23.27 -4.48 -15.50
CA VAL A 71 -23.57 -3.12 -15.03
C VAL A 71 -22.25 -2.36 -15.00
N GLY A 72 -22.14 -1.35 -15.82
CA GLY A 72 -21.05 -0.40 -15.81
C GLY A 72 -20.38 -0.23 -17.17
N GLY A 73 -20.46 0.98 -17.68
CA GLY A 73 -19.82 1.46 -18.89
C GLY A 73 -19.11 2.79 -18.70
N ASN A 74 -18.93 3.26 -17.47
CA ASN A 74 -18.29 4.54 -17.18
C ASN A 74 -16.81 4.35 -16.81
N ALA A 75 -16.04 5.40 -17.01
CA ALA A 75 -14.57 5.39 -16.78
C ALA A 75 -14.16 5.05 -15.33
N ASP A 76 -15.10 5.09 -14.39
CA ASP A 76 -14.92 4.72 -12.99
C ASP A 76 -14.96 3.19 -12.75
N ASP A 77 -15.39 2.40 -13.73
CA ASP A 77 -15.48 0.93 -13.66
C ASP A 77 -14.13 0.22 -13.85
N ARG A 78 -13.03 0.95 -13.78
CA ARG A 78 -11.68 0.37 -13.79
C ARG A 78 -11.28 -0.21 -12.44
N GLU A 79 -12.05 0.08 -11.39
CA GLU A 79 -11.83 -0.56 -10.09
C GLU A 79 -12.31 -2.01 -10.15
N ALA A 80 -11.46 -2.92 -9.71
CA ALA A 80 -11.82 -4.32 -9.54
C ALA A 80 -13.03 -4.44 -8.60
N SER A 81 -13.88 -5.43 -8.82
CA SER A 81 -14.91 -5.77 -7.83
C SER A 81 -14.24 -6.33 -6.60
N VAL A 82 -14.15 -5.50 -5.58
CA VAL A 82 -13.52 -5.84 -4.30
C VAL A 82 -14.54 -5.62 -3.20
N ASP A 83 -14.65 -6.61 -2.35
CA ASP A 83 -15.39 -6.55 -1.10
C ASP A 83 -14.41 -6.66 0.06
N ALA A 84 -14.60 -5.89 1.11
CA ALA A 84 -13.76 -5.93 2.30
C ALA A 84 -14.59 -5.90 3.57
N ARG A 85 -14.07 -6.52 4.61
CA ARG A 85 -14.60 -6.45 5.97
C ARG A 85 -13.48 -6.05 6.91
N VAL A 86 -13.74 -5.02 7.70
CA VAL A 86 -12.81 -4.51 8.69
C VAL A 86 -13.34 -4.82 10.09
N ASP A 87 -12.53 -5.49 10.88
CA ASP A 87 -12.78 -5.75 12.29
C ASP A 87 -11.64 -5.16 13.12
N GLY A 88 -11.89 -4.03 13.73
CA GLY A 88 -10.88 -3.26 14.45
C GLY A 88 -9.75 -2.79 13.52
N GLN A 89 -8.59 -3.38 13.65
CA GLN A 89 -7.39 -3.08 12.86
C GLN A 89 -7.01 -4.18 11.86
N VAL A 90 -7.91 -5.12 11.63
CA VAL A 90 -7.69 -6.25 10.73
C VAL A 90 -8.78 -6.28 9.67
N ALA A 91 -8.39 -6.51 8.42
CA ALA A 91 -9.32 -6.65 7.31
C ALA A 91 -9.18 -8.00 6.61
N THR A 92 -10.29 -8.44 6.03
CA THR A 92 -10.34 -9.52 5.04
C THR A 92 -10.80 -8.90 3.72
N VAL A 93 -10.15 -9.25 2.63
CA VAL A 93 -10.42 -8.71 1.30
C VAL A 93 -10.73 -9.85 0.34
N GLU A 94 -11.81 -9.70 -0.43
CA GLU A 94 -12.17 -10.59 -1.52
C GLU A 94 -12.18 -9.78 -2.82
N ALA A 95 -11.42 -10.23 -3.82
CA ALA A 95 -11.24 -9.52 -5.08
C ALA A 95 -11.57 -10.41 -6.28
N SER A 96 -12.51 -9.97 -7.11
CA SER A 96 -12.83 -10.61 -8.39
C SER A 96 -12.08 -9.91 -9.51
N VAL A 97 -11.21 -10.64 -10.20
CA VAL A 97 -10.31 -10.11 -11.21
C VAL A 97 -10.37 -10.86 -12.53
N ALA A 98 -9.99 -10.19 -13.58
CA ALA A 98 -9.67 -10.80 -14.87
C ALA A 98 -8.15 -10.81 -15.06
N ILE A 99 -7.61 -11.90 -15.61
CA ILE A 99 -6.17 -12.01 -15.89
C ILE A 99 -5.95 -12.00 -17.39
N GLY A 100 -4.96 -11.22 -17.83
CA GLY A 100 -4.58 -11.13 -19.25
C GLY A 100 -3.77 -12.35 -19.68
N TRP A 101 -4.23 -13.05 -20.74
CA TRP A 101 -3.46 -14.08 -21.39
C TRP A 101 -2.21 -13.48 -22.09
N PRO A 102 -1.00 -14.08 -22.02
CA PRO A 102 -0.66 -15.40 -21.49
C PRO A 102 -0.08 -15.39 -20.06
N ALA A 103 -0.47 -14.43 -19.21
CA ALA A 103 0.08 -14.36 -17.86
C ALA A 103 -0.28 -15.60 -17.01
N SER A 104 0.66 -15.98 -16.15
CA SER A 104 0.46 -17.08 -15.22
C SER A 104 -0.48 -16.67 -14.07
N VAL A 105 -1.63 -17.33 -13.97
CA VAL A 105 -2.62 -17.05 -12.92
C VAL A 105 -2.02 -17.12 -11.51
N PRO A 106 -1.26 -18.16 -11.12
CA PRO A 106 -0.67 -18.21 -9.78
C PRO A 106 0.31 -17.05 -9.50
N THR A 107 1.09 -16.67 -10.52
CA THR A 107 2.06 -15.58 -10.38
C THR A 107 1.38 -14.23 -10.20
N VAL A 108 0.36 -13.94 -11.01
CA VAL A 108 -0.42 -12.71 -10.89
C VAL A 108 -1.16 -12.65 -9.58
N ALA A 109 -1.79 -13.76 -9.16
CA ALA A 109 -2.49 -13.83 -7.88
C ALA A 109 -1.55 -13.60 -6.67
N ALA A 110 -0.33 -14.11 -6.72
CA ALA A 110 0.66 -13.88 -5.66
C ALA A 110 1.03 -12.39 -5.57
N ARG A 111 1.28 -11.73 -6.71
CA ARG A 111 1.57 -10.29 -6.76
C ARG A 111 0.39 -9.44 -6.29
N LEU A 112 -0.83 -9.82 -6.68
CA LEU A 112 -2.03 -9.13 -6.21
C LEU A 112 -2.18 -9.18 -4.70
N ARG A 113 -1.97 -10.34 -4.07
CA ARG A 113 -2.05 -10.46 -2.62
C ARG A 113 -1.04 -9.56 -1.92
N GLU A 114 0.18 -9.54 -2.42
CA GLU A 114 1.24 -8.71 -1.86
C GLU A 114 0.92 -7.22 -2.02
N GLN A 115 0.55 -6.79 -3.22
CA GLN A 115 0.22 -5.40 -3.51
C GLN A 115 -0.97 -4.89 -2.69
N VAL A 116 -2.03 -5.69 -2.58
CA VAL A 116 -3.21 -5.32 -1.78
C VAL A 116 -2.85 -5.19 -0.30
N ARG A 117 -2.06 -6.12 0.25
CA ARG A 117 -1.62 -6.04 1.65
C ARG A 117 -0.81 -4.79 1.92
N GLU A 118 0.19 -4.55 1.09
CA GLU A 118 1.11 -3.42 1.22
C GLU A 118 0.36 -2.09 1.13
N ASP A 119 -0.47 -1.90 0.11
CA ASP A 119 -1.18 -0.64 -0.10
C ASP A 119 -2.25 -0.37 0.96
N VAL A 120 -3.02 -1.38 1.34
CA VAL A 120 -4.03 -1.22 2.40
C VAL A 120 -3.37 -0.86 3.72
N GLU A 121 -2.32 -1.58 4.14
CA GLU A 121 -1.62 -1.30 5.39
C GLU A 121 -0.96 0.08 5.37
N ARG A 122 -0.30 0.43 4.29
CA ARG A 122 0.38 1.71 4.11
C ARG A 122 -0.58 2.91 4.13
N ILE A 123 -1.73 2.79 3.49
CA ILE A 123 -2.67 3.91 3.31
C ILE A 123 -3.65 4.02 4.47
N THR A 124 -4.14 2.90 4.98
CA THR A 124 -5.21 2.89 6.01
C THR A 124 -4.72 2.56 7.41
N GLY A 125 -3.54 1.97 7.55
CA GLY A 125 -3.05 1.43 8.81
C GLY A 125 -3.74 0.12 9.24
N VAL A 126 -4.64 -0.41 8.43
CA VAL A 126 -5.36 -1.66 8.69
C VAL A 126 -4.56 -2.83 8.12
N ARG A 127 -4.31 -3.85 8.94
CA ARG A 127 -3.61 -5.07 8.51
C ARG A 127 -4.57 -5.98 7.76
N VAL A 128 -4.14 -6.49 6.60
CA VAL A 128 -4.93 -7.47 5.85
C VAL A 128 -4.53 -8.90 6.25
N ALA A 129 -5.46 -9.64 6.87
CA ALA A 129 -5.25 -11.02 7.29
C ALA A 129 -5.34 -11.99 6.12
N HIS A 130 -6.38 -11.84 5.29
CA HIS A 130 -6.65 -12.70 4.14
C HIS A 130 -6.96 -11.86 2.91
N VAL A 131 -6.47 -12.32 1.75
CA VAL A 131 -6.83 -11.81 0.43
C VAL A 131 -7.24 -13.00 -0.42
N ASP A 132 -8.54 -13.13 -0.64
CA ASP A 132 -9.11 -14.12 -1.52
C ASP A 132 -9.24 -13.52 -2.93
N ILE A 133 -8.74 -14.25 -3.93
CA ILE A 133 -8.74 -13.78 -5.30
C ILE A 133 -9.51 -14.77 -6.14
N ASP A 134 -10.61 -14.30 -6.72
CA ASP A 134 -11.42 -15.02 -7.67
C ASP A 134 -11.11 -14.59 -9.10
N VAL A 135 -10.59 -15.50 -9.90
CA VAL A 135 -10.26 -15.23 -11.30
C VAL A 135 -11.46 -15.61 -12.15
N VAL A 136 -12.29 -14.64 -12.48
CA VAL A 136 -13.55 -14.84 -13.19
C VAL A 136 -13.43 -14.88 -14.70
N SER A 137 -12.33 -14.39 -15.26
CA SER A 137 -12.09 -14.44 -16.70
C SER A 137 -10.60 -14.35 -17.07
N LEU A 138 -10.27 -14.90 -18.24
CA LEU A 138 -8.99 -14.71 -18.91
C LEU A 138 -9.22 -13.84 -20.14
N SER A 139 -8.65 -12.63 -20.12
CA SER A 139 -8.76 -11.70 -21.25
C SER A 139 -7.69 -12.02 -22.28
N ALA A 140 -8.10 -12.37 -23.50
CA ALA A 140 -7.16 -12.46 -24.61
C ALA A 140 -6.66 -11.05 -25.00
N PRO A 141 -5.40 -10.89 -25.47
CA PRO A 141 -4.95 -9.62 -25.96
C PRO A 141 -5.86 -9.21 -27.13
N THR A 142 -6.54 -8.06 -26.95
CA THR A 142 -7.32 -7.47 -28.03
C THR A 142 -6.35 -7.02 -29.11
N SER A 143 -6.14 -7.83 -30.15
CA SER A 143 -5.47 -7.34 -31.34
C SER A 143 -6.29 -6.16 -31.86
N LYS A 144 -5.75 -4.94 -31.72
CA LYS A 144 -6.29 -3.79 -32.43
C LYS A 144 -6.28 -4.17 -33.91
N ARG A 145 -7.43 -4.60 -34.42
CA ARG A 145 -7.64 -4.67 -35.87
C ARG A 145 -7.38 -3.27 -36.40
N ARG A 146 -6.19 -3.08 -36.96
CA ARG A 146 -5.88 -1.95 -37.81
C ARG A 146 -6.92 -1.98 -38.91
N ARG A 147 -7.91 -1.09 -38.83
CA ARG A 147 -8.73 -0.83 -40.02
C ARG A 147 -7.81 -0.26 -41.05
N VAL A 148 -7.46 -1.08 -42.03
CA VAL A 148 -6.88 -0.62 -43.29
C VAL A 148 -8.04 0.01 -44.05
N GLN A 149 -7.98 1.31 -44.25
CA GLN A 149 -8.80 2.01 -45.24
C GLN A 149 -8.17 1.78 -46.58
#